data_ba8cfd7a8ea960a8dd2caa775c0157ac
#
_entry.id   ba8cfd7a8ea960a8dd2caa775c0157ac
#
_cell.length_a   1.000
_cell.length_b   1.000
_cell.length_c   1.000
_cell.angle_alpha   90.00
_cell.angle_beta   90.00
_cell.angle_gamma   90.00
#
_symmetry.space_group_name_H-M   'P 1'
#
loop_
_entity.id
_entity.type
_entity.pdbx_description
1 polymer ?
#
loop_
_entity_poly.entity_id
_entity_poly.type
_entity_poly.pdbx_seq_one_letter_code
_entity_poly.pdbx_strand_id
1 'polypeptide(L)'
;MSTVNLAVKNGIKAELSMKFCHQCAAPLIVRIPVGDDKPRHCCDDCDTIFYQNPKNVVGTLPTHENKVLLCKRAIQPRVGKWTLPAGFMENGESSLLGAIRETEEEAGAQVTVNSDCLYTLFNLPTINQVYMFFRADLANLNFAPGIESEEVALFTEEEIPWADIAFPVVKSTLEHYFQDLQSNNFPVRMFDVHHGEDRSITTKLISLSNS
;
A
#
# COMPACT_ATOMS: atom_id res chain seq x y z
N MET A 1 14.64 19.69 -36.81
CA MET A 1 14.93 18.86 -35.62
C MET A 1 14.40 19.66 -34.42
N SER A 2 13.16 19.41 -34.04
CA SER A 2 12.44 20.17 -33.02
C SER A 2 12.21 19.22 -31.85
N THR A 3 12.97 19.39 -30.79
CA THR A 3 12.78 18.73 -29.50
C THR A 3 11.49 19.23 -28.89
N VAL A 4 10.44 18.44 -28.97
CA VAL A 4 9.17 18.71 -28.29
C VAL A 4 9.38 18.43 -26.81
N ASN A 5 9.61 19.51 -26.06
CA ASN A 5 9.52 19.52 -24.62
C ASN A 5 8.04 19.36 -24.25
N LEU A 6 7.56 18.13 -24.07
CA LEU A 6 6.25 17.88 -23.45
C LEU A 6 6.39 18.21 -21.96
N ALA A 7 6.12 19.47 -21.63
CA ALA A 7 5.93 19.88 -20.24
C ALA A 7 4.77 19.08 -19.66
N VAL A 8 5.09 18.22 -18.70
CA VAL A 8 4.15 17.42 -17.91
C VAL A 8 3.25 18.38 -17.14
N LYS A 9 2.08 18.68 -17.71
CA LYS A 9 0.94 19.24 -16.95
C LYS A 9 0.29 18.06 -16.22
N ASN A 10 0.65 17.89 -15.00
CA ASN A 10 -0.02 17.26 -13.86
C ASN A 10 1.06 16.70 -12.94
N GLY A 11 1.29 17.36 -11.85
CA GLY A 11 2.06 17.09 -10.63
C GLY A 11 2.59 15.69 -10.27
N ILE A 12 2.90 14.84 -11.24
CA ILE A 12 3.63 13.61 -11.05
C ILE A 12 5.09 14.03 -10.88
N LYS A 13 5.56 14.11 -9.62
CA LYS A 13 6.99 14.13 -9.34
C LYS A 13 7.60 12.99 -10.13
N ALA A 14 8.60 13.29 -10.95
CA ALA A 14 9.42 12.32 -11.64
C ALA A 14 10.03 11.35 -10.61
N GLU A 15 9.30 10.32 -10.26
CA GLU A 15 9.84 9.15 -9.58
C GLU A 15 10.88 8.58 -10.51
N LEU A 16 12.11 8.46 -9.99
CA LEU A 16 13.27 7.77 -10.52
C LEU A 16 13.06 7.26 -11.95
N SER A 17 13.10 8.20 -12.92
CA SER A 17 12.96 7.80 -14.31
C SER A 17 14.11 6.85 -14.59
N MET A 18 13.81 5.66 -15.08
CA MET A 18 14.83 4.74 -15.55
C MET A 18 15.72 5.48 -16.55
N LYS A 19 17.02 5.55 -16.26
CA LYS A 19 17.97 6.28 -17.10
C LYS A 19 18.70 5.36 -18.08
N PHE A 20 18.86 4.10 -17.69
CA PHE A 20 19.61 3.12 -18.45
C PHE A 20 18.82 1.83 -18.62
N CYS A 21 19.02 1.19 -19.77
CA CYS A 21 18.49 -0.12 -20.09
C CYS A 21 19.17 -1.19 -19.24
N HIS A 22 18.40 -2.01 -18.53
CA HIS A 22 18.97 -3.09 -17.72
C HIS A 22 19.36 -4.32 -18.56
N GLN A 23 19.04 -4.34 -19.88
CA GLN A 23 19.46 -5.41 -20.79
C GLN A 23 20.84 -5.12 -21.44
N CYS A 24 21.06 -3.84 -21.87
CA CYS A 24 22.27 -3.49 -22.62
C CYS A 24 23.03 -2.28 -22.05
N ALA A 25 22.56 -1.71 -20.93
CA ALA A 25 23.12 -0.53 -20.27
C ALA A 25 23.10 0.79 -21.09
N ALA A 26 22.50 0.82 -22.26
CA ALA A 26 22.34 2.04 -23.06
C ALA A 26 21.36 3.03 -22.39
N PRO A 27 21.50 4.34 -22.66
CA PRO A 27 20.54 5.33 -22.18
C PRO A 27 19.12 5.06 -22.68
N LEU A 28 18.13 5.28 -21.83
CA LEU A 28 16.72 5.16 -22.21
C LEU A 28 16.15 6.50 -22.67
N ILE A 29 15.25 6.44 -23.64
CA ILE A 29 14.41 7.56 -24.05
C ILE A 29 12.95 7.30 -23.68
N VAL A 30 12.15 8.36 -23.57
CA VAL A 30 10.71 8.26 -23.38
C VAL A 30 10.01 8.58 -24.69
N ARG A 31 9.31 7.60 -25.25
CA ARG A 31 8.50 7.76 -26.47
C ARG A 31 7.26 6.88 -26.42
N ILE A 32 6.30 7.13 -27.29
CA ILE A 32 5.16 6.24 -27.51
C ILE A 32 5.61 5.17 -28.50
N PRO A 33 5.68 3.88 -28.09
CA PRO A 33 6.05 2.79 -29.00
C PRO A 33 4.99 2.55 -30.07
N VAL A 34 5.38 1.92 -31.16
CA VAL A 34 4.43 1.52 -32.20
C VAL A 34 3.41 0.53 -31.60
N GLY A 35 2.12 0.85 -31.74
CA GLY A 35 1.03 0.03 -31.21
C GLY A 35 0.65 0.32 -29.76
N ASP A 36 1.28 1.31 -29.11
CA ASP A 36 0.89 1.80 -27.76
C ASP A 36 0.27 3.21 -27.87
N ASP A 37 -0.46 3.62 -26.83
CA ASP A 37 -1.07 4.96 -26.72
C ASP A 37 -0.41 5.82 -25.63
N LYS A 38 0.56 5.27 -24.90
CA LYS A 38 1.20 5.92 -23.74
C LYS A 38 2.71 6.01 -23.89
N PRO A 39 3.33 7.06 -23.31
CA PRO A 39 4.79 7.15 -23.20
C PRO A 39 5.37 5.99 -22.38
N ARG A 40 6.43 5.37 -22.91
CA ARG A 40 7.21 4.31 -22.25
C ARG A 40 8.68 4.64 -22.26
N HIS A 41 9.43 4.09 -21.33
CA HIS A 41 10.88 4.05 -21.44
C HIS A 41 11.27 3.02 -22.49
N CYS A 42 12.02 3.44 -23.50
CA CYS A 42 12.43 2.60 -24.61
C CYS A 42 13.94 2.66 -24.76
N CYS A 43 14.52 1.53 -25.13
CA CYS A 43 15.92 1.44 -25.52
C CYS A 43 16.00 1.36 -27.05
N ASP A 44 16.73 2.30 -27.67
CA ASP A 44 16.89 2.29 -29.13
C ASP A 44 18.03 1.36 -29.59
N ASP A 45 18.91 0.93 -28.66
CA ASP A 45 20.04 0.02 -28.96
C ASP A 45 19.63 -1.45 -29.00
N CYS A 46 18.61 -1.86 -28.20
CA CYS A 46 18.16 -3.25 -28.14
C CYS A 46 16.63 -3.41 -28.28
N ASP A 47 15.93 -2.35 -28.68
CA ASP A 47 14.49 -2.30 -28.91
C ASP A 47 13.63 -2.72 -27.71
N THR A 48 14.18 -2.75 -26.49
CA THR A 48 13.42 -3.10 -25.28
C THR A 48 12.49 -1.97 -24.89
N ILE A 49 11.23 -2.29 -24.63
CA ILE A 49 10.20 -1.39 -24.09
C ILE A 49 9.94 -1.76 -22.64
N PHE A 50 9.99 -0.77 -21.75
CA PHE A 50 9.78 -0.98 -20.32
C PHE A 50 8.38 -0.55 -19.90
N TYR A 51 7.61 -1.50 -19.39
CA TYR A 51 6.29 -1.28 -18.82
C TYR A 51 6.41 -1.17 -17.30
N GLN A 52 5.91 -0.07 -16.75
CA GLN A 52 5.82 0.15 -15.32
C GLN A 52 4.38 -0.06 -14.86
N ASN A 53 4.19 -0.88 -13.86
CA ASN A 53 2.90 -1.14 -13.24
C ASN A 53 2.84 -0.51 -11.83
N PRO A 54 1.64 -0.23 -11.30
CA PRO A 54 1.50 0.17 -9.92
C PRO A 54 2.11 -0.88 -8.98
N LYS A 55 2.77 -0.40 -7.91
CA LYS A 55 3.27 -1.26 -6.86
C LYS A 55 2.13 -1.71 -5.97
N ASN A 56 2.12 -2.98 -5.60
CA ASN A 56 1.18 -3.52 -4.64
C ASN A 56 1.78 -3.45 -3.23
N VAL A 57 1.05 -2.85 -2.30
CA VAL A 57 1.33 -2.87 -0.88
C VAL A 57 0.31 -3.79 -0.23
N VAL A 58 0.77 -4.74 0.54
CA VAL A 58 -0.07 -5.76 1.19
C VAL A 58 0.19 -5.75 2.68
N GLY A 59 -0.88 -5.87 3.46
CA GLY A 59 -0.77 -5.87 4.91
C GLY A 59 -1.95 -6.57 5.55
N THR A 60 -1.81 -6.85 6.84
CA THR A 60 -2.92 -7.37 7.63
C THR A 60 -3.49 -6.30 8.56
N LEU A 61 -4.71 -6.55 9.00
CA LEU A 61 -5.33 -5.95 10.15
C LEU A 61 -5.39 -7.04 11.23
N PRO A 62 -4.31 -7.19 12.04
CA PRO A 62 -4.23 -8.27 13.02
C PRO A 62 -5.05 -7.91 14.24
N THR A 63 -5.94 -8.80 14.66
CA THR A 63 -6.89 -8.56 15.73
C THR A 63 -6.77 -9.59 16.84
N HIS A 64 -7.11 -9.17 18.05
CA HIS A 64 -7.32 -10.05 19.19
C HIS A 64 -8.45 -9.47 20.04
N GLU A 65 -9.55 -10.21 20.18
CA GLU A 65 -10.78 -9.72 20.81
C GLU A 65 -11.27 -8.43 20.13
N ASN A 66 -11.39 -7.32 20.87
CA ASN A 66 -11.78 -6.00 20.36
C ASN A 66 -10.58 -5.07 20.09
N LYS A 67 -9.36 -5.62 19.99
CA LYS A 67 -8.13 -4.85 19.79
C LYS A 67 -7.49 -5.12 18.44
N VAL A 68 -6.78 -4.12 17.93
CA VAL A 68 -5.98 -4.17 16.71
C VAL A 68 -4.51 -4.01 17.05
N LEU A 69 -3.63 -4.82 16.44
CA LEU A 69 -2.19 -4.69 16.54
C LEU A 69 -1.69 -3.61 15.58
N LEU A 70 -0.95 -2.65 16.10
CA LEU A 70 -0.28 -1.62 15.32
C LEU A 70 1.23 -1.65 15.56
N CYS A 71 1.97 -1.24 14.54
CA CYS A 71 3.42 -1.06 14.55
C CYS A 71 3.75 0.44 14.54
N LYS A 72 4.69 0.87 15.39
CA LYS A 72 5.24 2.22 15.37
C LYS A 72 6.48 2.25 14.49
N ARG A 73 6.44 3.03 13.43
CA ARG A 73 7.46 3.01 12.37
C ARG A 73 8.83 3.49 12.85
N ALA A 74 9.87 2.70 12.59
CA ALA A 74 11.28 3.08 12.80
C ALA A 74 11.90 3.72 11.55
N ILE A 75 11.24 3.63 10.37
CA ILE A 75 11.79 4.03 9.07
C ILE A 75 10.98 5.14 8.38
N GLN A 76 11.63 5.85 7.45
CA GLN A 76 10.96 6.82 6.56
C GLN A 76 10.04 6.11 5.53
N PRO A 77 8.96 6.75 5.11
CA PRO A 77 8.40 8.01 5.63
C PRO A 77 7.64 7.79 6.94
N ARG A 78 7.40 8.87 7.68
CA ARG A 78 6.53 8.87 8.87
C ARG A 78 7.10 8.10 10.08
N VAL A 79 8.41 8.20 10.35
CA VAL A 79 9.05 7.69 11.58
C VAL A 79 8.28 8.13 12.82
N GLY A 80 8.12 7.23 13.80
CA GLY A 80 7.42 7.47 15.06
C GLY A 80 5.89 7.48 14.97
N LYS A 81 5.30 7.25 13.77
CA LYS A 81 3.85 7.14 13.58
C LYS A 81 3.40 5.69 13.55
N TRP A 82 2.14 5.46 13.94
CA TRP A 82 1.53 4.14 14.01
C TRP A 82 0.91 3.71 12.68
N THR A 83 1.03 2.45 12.34
CA THR A 83 0.49 1.86 11.12
C THR A 83 0.04 0.42 11.35
N LEU A 84 -0.77 -0.10 10.45
CA LEU A 84 -0.92 -1.55 10.29
C LEU A 84 0.37 -2.12 9.68
N PRO A 85 0.77 -3.36 10.03
CA PRO A 85 1.90 -4.02 9.39
C PRO A 85 1.61 -4.22 7.90
N ALA A 86 2.47 -3.65 7.04
CA ALA A 86 2.28 -3.68 5.59
C ALA A 86 3.51 -3.21 4.83
N GLY A 87 3.85 -3.90 3.75
CA GLY A 87 4.94 -3.54 2.86
C GLY A 87 4.69 -3.94 1.41
N PHE A 88 5.73 -3.84 0.60
CA PHE A 88 5.62 -4.18 -0.82
C PHE A 88 5.52 -5.69 -1.03
N MET A 89 4.54 -6.08 -1.84
CA MET A 89 4.43 -7.45 -2.32
C MET A 89 5.66 -7.82 -3.14
N GLU A 90 6.23 -8.99 -2.87
CA GLU A 90 7.39 -9.51 -3.59
C GLU A 90 7.01 -10.40 -4.78
N ASN A 91 7.95 -10.59 -5.69
CA ASN A 91 7.76 -11.48 -6.83
C ASN A 91 7.70 -12.94 -6.34
N GLY A 92 6.71 -13.68 -6.84
CA GLY A 92 6.57 -15.11 -6.52
C GLY A 92 5.69 -15.41 -5.31
N GLU A 93 5.16 -14.40 -4.62
CA GLU A 93 4.20 -14.60 -3.53
C GLU A 93 2.77 -14.15 -3.93
N SER A 94 1.77 -14.69 -3.24
CA SER A 94 0.42 -14.17 -3.34
C SER A 94 0.25 -12.94 -2.42
N SER A 95 -0.73 -12.08 -2.70
CA SER A 95 -0.99 -10.89 -1.89
C SER A 95 -1.26 -11.21 -0.41
N LEU A 96 -1.94 -12.32 -0.14
CA LEU A 96 -2.19 -12.77 1.23
C LEU A 96 -0.92 -13.27 1.92
N LEU A 97 -0.09 -14.05 1.24
CA LEU A 97 1.18 -14.53 1.80
C LEU A 97 2.14 -13.37 2.08
N GLY A 98 2.20 -12.39 1.17
CA GLY A 98 2.97 -11.16 1.42
C GLY A 98 2.48 -10.39 2.64
N ALA A 99 1.16 -10.25 2.82
CA ALA A 99 0.59 -9.58 3.99
C ALA A 99 0.93 -10.30 5.32
N ILE A 100 0.91 -11.64 5.32
CA ILE A 100 1.30 -12.45 6.47
C ILE A 100 2.80 -12.29 6.76
N ARG A 101 3.65 -12.35 5.74
CA ARG A 101 5.10 -12.14 5.85
C ARG A 101 5.42 -10.77 6.44
N GLU A 102 4.82 -9.70 5.92
CA GLU A 102 5.03 -8.33 6.44
C GLU A 102 4.61 -8.22 7.91
N THR A 103 3.54 -8.93 8.31
CA THR A 103 3.11 -8.95 9.72
C THR A 103 4.13 -9.64 10.62
N GLU A 104 4.74 -10.72 10.16
CA GLU A 104 5.80 -11.41 10.89
C GLU A 104 7.07 -10.55 10.95
N GLU A 105 7.47 -9.92 9.83
CA GLU A 105 8.67 -9.10 9.74
C GLU A 105 8.58 -7.81 10.58
N GLU A 106 7.45 -7.08 10.52
CA GLU A 106 7.31 -5.80 11.21
C GLU A 106 6.87 -5.94 12.69
N ALA A 107 6.07 -6.97 13.00
CA ALA A 107 5.47 -7.14 14.32
C ALA A 107 5.92 -8.41 15.06
N GLY A 108 6.68 -9.32 14.44
CA GLY A 108 7.00 -10.63 15.00
C GLY A 108 5.75 -11.47 15.32
N ALA A 109 4.60 -11.11 14.75
CA ALA A 109 3.30 -11.66 15.09
C ALA A 109 2.91 -12.78 14.11
N GLN A 110 2.42 -13.89 14.65
CA GLN A 110 1.80 -14.96 13.87
C GLN A 110 0.29 -14.73 13.77
N VAL A 111 -0.26 -14.86 12.57
CA VAL A 111 -1.68 -14.64 12.31
C VAL A 111 -2.33 -15.83 11.63
N THR A 112 -3.62 -15.98 11.84
CA THR A 112 -4.50 -16.90 11.12
C THR A 112 -5.52 -16.10 10.32
N VAL A 113 -5.90 -16.60 9.14
CA VAL A 113 -6.83 -15.93 8.23
C VAL A 113 -7.97 -16.83 7.85
N ASN A 114 -9.16 -16.28 7.72
CA ASN A 114 -10.34 -16.96 7.23
C ASN A 114 -10.50 -16.79 5.71
N SER A 115 -11.44 -17.51 5.07
CA SER A 115 -11.68 -17.44 3.63
C SER A 115 -12.04 -16.01 3.14
N ASP A 116 -12.74 -15.24 3.95
CA ASP A 116 -13.24 -13.90 3.60
C ASP A 116 -12.37 -12.81 4.24
N CYS A 117 -11.06 -12.99 4.15
CA CYS A 117 -10.09 -12.14 4.85
C CYS A 117 -9.82 -10.81 4.14
N LEU A 118 -9.98 -10.70 2.81
CA LEU A 118 -9.80 -9.40 2.14
C LEU A 118 -10.80 -8.39 2.69
N TYR A 119 -10.29 -7.24 3.14
CA TYR A 119 -11.12 -6.27 3.85
C TYR A 119 -11.19 -4.93 3.13
N THR A 120 -10.05 -4.30 2.88
CA THR A 120 -10.00 -3.03 2.16
C THR A 120 -9.00 -3.07 1.02
N LEU A 121 -9.38 -2.43 -0.11
CA LEU A 121 -8.53 -2.17 -1.24
C LEU A 121 -8.53 -0.67 -1.52
N PHE A 122 -7.35 -0.06 -1.61
CA PHE A 122 -7.19 1.35 -1.94
C PHE A 122 -6.40 1.52 -3.22
N ASN A 123 -6.95 2.28 -4.16
CA ASN A 123 -6.24 2.72 -5.35
C ASN A 123 -5.63 4.11 -5.09
N LEU A 124 -4.33 4.25 -5.26
CA LEU A 124 -3.58 5.50 -5.10
C LEU A 124 -2.92 5.91 -6.43
N PRO A 125 -3.70 6.40 -7.41
CA PRO A 125 -3.18 6.69 -8.75
C PRO A 125 -2.06 7.72 -8.75
N THR A 126 -2.09 8.69 -7.82
CA THR A 126 -1.09 9.77 -7.75
C THR A 126 0.32 9.27 -7.46
N ILE A 127 0.44 8.14 -6.77
CA ILE A 127 1.74 7.54 -6.40
C ILE A 127 1.94 6.15 -7.02
N ASN A 128 1.04 5.74 -7.94
CA ASN A 128 1.09 4.45 -8.61
C ASN A 128 1.18 3.27 -7.63
N GLN A 129 0.27 3.22 -6.66
CA GLN A 129 0.21 2.14 -5.68
C GLN A 129 -1.22 1.62 -5.51
N VAL A 130 -1.33 0.34 -5.14
CA VAL A 130 -2.55 -0.31 -4.69
C VAL A 130 -2.28 -0.93 -3.33
N TYR A 131 -3.13 -0.63 -2.34
CA TYR A 131 -3.03 -1.23 -1.01
C TYR A 131 -4.14 -2.25 -0.82
N MET A 132 -3.79 -3.39 -0.25
CA MET A 132 -4.73 -4.44 0.14
C MET A 132 -4.51 -4.80 1.60
N PHE A 133 -5.55 -4.66 2.42
CA PHE A 133 -5.52 -5.11 3.81
C PHE A 133 -6.43 -6.30 4.01
N PHE A 134 -5.88 -7.32 4.71
CA PHE A 134 -6.56 -8.56 5.04
C PHE A 134 -6.82 -8.61 6.54
N ARG A 135 -8.06 -8.94 6.94
CA ARG A 135 -8.35 -9.24 8.34
C ARG A 135 -7.66 -10.54 8.74
N ALA A 136 -7.06 -10.52 9.90
CA ALA A 136 -6.36 -11.68 10.44
C ALA A 136 -6.49 -11.72 11.96
N ASP A 137 -6.62 -12.89 12.52
CA ASP A 137 -6.61 -13.08 13.97
C ASP A 137 -5.20 -13.40 14.44
N LEU A 138 -4.74 -12.81 15.55
CA LEU A 138 -3.48 -13.19 16.16
C LEU A 138 -3.57 -14.66 16.62
N ALA A 139 -2.62 -15.48 16.18
CA ALA A 139 -2.55 -16.88 16.59
C ALA A 139 -2.17 -17.03 18.08
N ASN A 140 -1.46 -16.06 18.61
CA ASN A 140 -1.05 -15.94 20.00
C ASN A 140 -0.67 -14.49 20.32
N LEU A 141 -0.35 -14.19 21.57
CA LEU A 141 0.07 -12.84 22.02
C LEU A 141 1.60 -12.67 22.07
N ASN A 142 2.35 -13.53 21.40
CA ASN A 142 3.79 -13.40 21.29
C ASN A 142 4.09 -12.55 20.03
N PHE A 143 4.30 -11.26 20.25
CA PHE A 143 4.70 -10.33 19.23
C PHE A 143 5.79 -9.38 19.77
N ALA A 144 6.63 -8.86 18.88
CA ALA A 144 7.71 -7.95 19.22
C ALA A 144 8.07 -7.11 17.97
N PRO A 145 8.56 -5.88 18.15
CA PRO A 145 8.95 -5.05 17.03
C PRO A 145 10.06 -5.69 16.20
N GLY A 146 9.85 -5.74 14.88
CA GLY A 146 10.88 -6.05 13.90
C GLY A 146 11.83 -4.87 13.65
N ILE A 147 12.74 -5.00 12.69
CA ILE A 147 13.77 -3.98 12.43
C ILE A 147 13.16 -2.65 11.98
N GLU A 148 12.02 -2.68 11.29
CA GLU A 148 11.32 -1.49 10.78
C GLU A 148 10.32 -0.88 11.78
N SER A 149 10.20 -1.45 12.99
CA SER A 149 9.30 -1.01 14.04
C SER A 149 10.03 -0.62 15.32
N GLU A 150 9.67 0.54 15.91
CA GLU A 150 10.16 0.95 17.24
C GLU A 150 9.38 0.25 18.35
N GLU A 151 8.10 0.02 18.13
CA GLU A 151 7.14 -0.49 19.11
C GLU A 151 6.00 -1.23 18.40
N VAL A 152 5.44 -2.22 19.04
CA VAL A 152 4.24 -2.95 18.60
C VAL A 152 3.30 -3.08 19.78
N ALA A 153 2.03 -2.72 19.61
CA ALA A 153 1.05 -2.75 20.68
C ALA A 153 -0.38 -3.03 20.19
N LEU A 154 -1.21 -3.55 21.08
CA LEU A 154 -2.64 -3.77 20.89
C LEU A 154 -3.44 -2.58 21.43
N PHE A 155 -4.38 -2.08 20.62
CA PHE A 155 -5.23 -0.94 20.94
C PHE A 155 -6.70 -1.28 20.78
N THR A 156 -7.53 -0.86 21.72
CA THR A 156 -8.98 -0.70 21.50
C THR A 156 -9.23 0.56 20.68
N GLU A 157 -10.46 0.79 20.21
CA GLU A 157 -10.82 2.00 19.44
C GLU A 157 -10.46 3.29 20.20
N GLU A 158 -10.72 3.33 21.50
CA GLU A 158 -10.48 4.50 22.37
C GLU A 158 -9.00 4.76 22.61
N GLU A 159 -8.18 3.70 22.57
CA GLU A 159 -6.74 3.76 22.79
C GLU A 159 -5.95 4.12 21.55
N ILE A 160 -6.56 4.01 20.34
CA ILE A 160 -5.88 4.32 19.07
C ILE A 160 -5.36 5.76 19.09
N PRO A 161 -4.06 5.97 18.82
CA PRO A 161 -3.50 7.32 18.69
C PRO A 161 -3.86 7.94 17.33
N TRP A 162 -5.12 8.26 17.11
CA TRP A 162 -5.69 8.70 15.81
C TRP A 162 -4.93 9.85 15.14
N ALA A 163 -4.36 10.78 15.92
CA ALA A 163 -3.55 11.89 15.40
C ALA A 163 -2.16 11.44 14.91
N ASP A 164 -1.72 10.26 15.33
CA ASP A 164 -0.41 9.70 15.05
C ASP A 164 -0.47 8.50 14.10
N ILE A 165 -1.60 8.25 13.47
CA ILE A 165 -1.71 7.26 12.39
C ILE A 165 -0.95 7.78 11.16
N ALA A 166 -0.04 6.94 10.63
CA ALA A 166 0.90 7.33 9.59
C ALA A 166 0.24 7.65 8.25
N PHE A 167 -0.77 6.86 7.85
CA PHE A 167 -1.32 6.89 6.50
C PHE A 167 -2.86 6.95 6.51
N PRO A 168 -3.47 7.76 5.62
CA PRO A 168 -4.92 7.85 5.50
C PRO A 168 -5.60 6.51 5.21
N VAL A 169 -4.97 5.64 4.42
CA VAL A 169 -5.50 4.29 4.12
C VAL A 169 -5.61 3.42 5.37
N VAL A 170 -4.63 3.51 6.27
CA VAL A 170 -4.65 2.81 7.55
C VAL A 170 -5.74 3.38 8.45
N LYS A 171 -5.82 4.70 8.56
CA LYS A 171 -6.87 5.37 9.34
C LYS A 171 -8.26 4.94 8.88
N SER A 172 -8.50 5.00 7.57
CA SER A 172 -9.80 4.59 6.99
C SER A 172 -10.10 3.10 7.24
N THR A 173 -9.10 2.22 7.13
CA THR A 173 -9.27 0.80 7.44
C THR A 173 -9.68 0.57 8.89
N LEU A 174 -9.03 1.24 9.84
CA LEU A 174 -9.34 1.16 11.27
C LEU A 174 -10.73 1.71 11.59
N GLU A 175 -11.09 2.88 11.07
CA GLU A 175 -12.42 3.49 11.28
C GLU A 175 -13.54 2.55 10.83
N HIS A 176 -13.41 1.93 9.66
CA HIS A 176 -14.39 0.97 9.16
C HIS A 176 -14.40 -0.32 9.98
N TYR A 177 -13.23 -0.79 10.41
CA TYR A 177 -13.16 -2.00 11.23
C TYR A 177 -13.93 -1.87 12.54
N PHE A 178 -13.75 -0.80 13.29
CA PHE A 178 -14.47 -0.61 14.54
C PHE A 178 -15.97 -0.38 14.35
N GLN A 179 -16.38 0.24 13.23
CA GLN A 179 -17.81 0.32 12.86
C GLN A 179 -18.40 -1.07 12.58
N ASP A 180 -17.69 -1.88 11.80
CA ASP A 180 -18.13 -3.23 11.41
C ASP A 180 -18.14 -4.20 12.59
N LEU A 181 -17.22 -4.02 13.53
CA LEU A 181 -17.14 -4.82 14.75
C LEU A 181 -18.45 -4.75 15.57
N GLN A 182 -19.13 -3.59 15.56
CA GLN A 182 -20.41 -3.42 16.27
C GLN A 182 -21.53 -4.29 15.67
N SER A 183 -21.51 -4.53 14.36
CA SER A 183 -22.50 -5.34 13.66
C SER A 183 -22.04 -6.76 13.36
N ASN A 184 -20.78 -7.05 13.62
CA ASN A 184 -20.08 -8.29 13.24
C ASN A 184 -20.24 -8.62 11.74
N ASN A 185 -20.26 -7.59 10.90
CA ASN A 185 -20.38 -7.69 9.45
C ASN A 185 -19.23 -6.94 8.79
N PHE A 186 -18.38 -7.62 8.03
CA PHE A 186 -17.12 -7.11 7.49
C PHE A 186 -17.08 -7.19 5.96
N PRO A 187 -17.82 -6.34 5.25
CA PRO A 187 -17.84 -6.35 3.79
C PRO A 187 -16.50 -5.87 3.21
N VAL A 188 -16.14 -6.40 2.05
CA VAL A 188 -14.98 -5.91 1.31
C VAL A 188 -15.29 -4.52 0.75
N ARG A 189 -14.39 -3.56 0.97
CA ARG A 189 -14.50 -2.18 0.47
C ARG A 189 -13.37 -1.83 -0.47
N MET A 190 -13.71 -1.17 -1.57
CA MET A 190 -12.73 -0.59 -2.49
C MET A 190 -12.86 0.93 -2.52
N PHE A 191 -11.72 1.60 -2.44
CA PHE A 191 -11.63 3.07 -2.38
C PHE A 191 -10.70 3.62 -3.45
N ASP A 192 -11.00 4.82 -3.97
CA ASP A 192 -10.05 5.68 -4.62
C ASP A 192 -9.55 6.75 -3.65
N VAL A 193 -8.23 6.95 -3.63
CA VAL A 193 -7.56 8.00 -2.85
C VAL A 193 -7.21 9.15 -3.78
N HIS A 194 -7.79 10.31 -3.50
CA HIS A 194 -7.55 11.53 -4.26
C HIS A 194 -6.70 12.51 -3.44
N HIS A 195 -5.74 13.13 -4.11
CA HIS A 195 -4.93 14.21 -3.55
C HIS A 195 -5.42 15.53 -4.15
N GLY A 196 -5.94 16.41 -3.29
CA GLY A 196 -6.32 17.78 -3.68
C GLY A 196 -5.10 18.66 -3.97
N GLU A 197 -5.33 19.75 -4.69
CA GLU A 197 -4.28 20.78 -4.96
C GLU A 197 -3.76 21.43 -3.67
N ASP A 198 -4.60 21.51 -2.65
CA ASP A 198 -4.31 22.01 -1.30
C ASP A 198 -3.56 21.00 -0.42
N ARG A 199 -3.12 19.86 -0.98
CA ARG A 199 -2.53 18.70 -0.30
C ARG A 199 -3.50 17.94 0.61
N SER A 200 -4.78 18.20 0.54
CA SER A 200 -5.79 17.37 1.19
C SER A 200 -5.78 15.96 0.60
N ILE A 201 -6.09 14.98 1.42
CA ILE A 201 -6.23 13.58 0.98
C ILE A 201 -7.65 13.16 1.33
N THR A 202 -8.39 12.71 0.33
CA THR A 202 -9.75 12.20 0.48
C THR A 202 -9.83 10.77 -0.02
N THR A 203 -10.57 9.93 0.72
CA THR A 203 -10.90 8.57 0.32
C THR A 203 -12.36 8.55 -0.17
N LYS A 204 -12.59 7.97 -1.34
CA LYS A 204 -13.93 7.80 -1.91
C LYS A 204 -14.23 6.32 -2.04
N LEU A 205 -15.26 5.85 -1.37
CA LEU A 205 -15.77 4.48 -1.54
C LEU A 205 -16.29 4.30 -2.96
N ILE A 206 -15.81 3.26 -3.67
CA ILE A 206 -16.21 2.94 -5.05
C ILE A 206 -17.08 1.68 -5.07
N SER A 207 -16.75 0.70 -4.23
CA SER A 207 -17.45 -0.58 -4.19
C SER A 207 -17.51 -1.12 -2.77
N LEU A 208 -18.64 -1.76 -2.47
CA LEU A 208 -18.93 -2.47 -1.23
C LEU A 208 -19.49 -3.84 -1.62
N SER A 209 -18.88 -4.93 -1.12
CA SER A 209 -19.48 -6.25 -1.32
C SER A 209 -20.75 -6.37 -0.48
N ASN A 210 -21.81 -6.91 -1.06
CA ASN A 210 -22.95 -7.37 -0.25
C ASN A 210 -22.51 -8.66 0.45
N SER A 211 -22.56 -8.68 1.75
CA SER A 211 -22.36 -9.88 2.58
C SER A 211 -23.55 -10.83 2.47
#